data_0f19e27438c19eb53e9e95feadb0d900
#
_entry.id   0f19e27438c19eb53e9e95feadb0d900
#
_cell.length_a   1.000
_cell.length_b   1.000
_cell.length_c   1.000
_cell.angle_alpha   90.00
_cell.angle_beta   90.00
_cell.angle_gamma   90.00
#
_symmetry.space_group_name_H-M   'P 1'
#
loop_
_entity.id
_entity.type
_entity.pdbx_description
1 polymer ?
#
loop_
_entity_poly.entity_id
_entity_poly.type
_entity_poly.pdbx_seq_one_letter_code
_entity_poly.pdbx_strand_id
1 'polypeptide(L)'
;MNIIIRLRRLSPSRIIILSFLCLILCGTGLLMLPWATANGEGASFSDALFTSVSASCVTGLTTVDTAAYWTLFGQLVILAMIQVGGFGVITVAVSLAALSGQRIGLMQRSLSKDAVSAPQLGGIVPFLYFILRLTFFIEFLGALFLAPSFCQKVGLLRGIYFAVFHSISSFCNAGFDLFGNSLMDFVGDPIVNVTVMLLIIAGGLGFTTWADIRLNRGNFHAYTLQSKIALTMTAALILIPGLFFFFFELDPSTSLSEHFLISFFQSVTTRTAGYNTIDIKDFSETGRAALIALMLIGGSPGSTAGGIKTTTAFTLFAIMIATFRLKKDPTCFSRRLSSETQRHAVTILMMYLLLFASGSVLLNLIDGIRLIDSAFETASALGTVGLSIGVTDDLGPLSKYVMMLLMFFGRIGGLTVIFAAHAHSRQDSGRSPEERITIG
;
A
#
# COMPACT_ATOMS: atom_id res chain seq x y z
N MET A 1 -16.15 13.16 29.49
CA MET A 1 -15.13 14.22 29.58
C MET A 1 -13.70 13.70 29.79
N ASN A 2 -13.47 12.62 30.53
CA ASN A 2 -12.12 12.08 30.80
C ASN A 2 -11.40 11.41 29.59
N ILE A 3 -12.11 10.85 28.61
CA ILE A 3 -11.51 10.18 27.46
C ILE A 3 -10.90 11.19 26.48
N ILE A 4 -11.59 12.31 26.22
CA ILE A 4 -11.10 13.37 25.30
C ILE A 4 -9.85 14.05 25.86
N ILE A 5 -9.75 14.21 27.19
CA ILE A 5 -8.59 14.79 27.86
C ILE A 5 -7.39 13.84 27.81
N ARG A 6 -7.61 12.53 27.96
CA ARG A 6 -6.55 11.51 27.78
C ARG A 6 -6.04 11.41 26.35
N LEU A 7 -6.92 11.49 25.35
CA LEU A 7 -6.54 11.48 23.93
C LEU A 7 -5.65 12.68 23.55
N ARG A 8 -5.86 13.85 24.16
CA ARG A 8 -5.03 15.05 23.94
C ARG A 8 -3.58 14.91 24.44
N ARG A 9 -3.27 13.92 25.28
CA ARG A 9 -1.92 13.65 25.80
C ARG A 9 -1.16 12.58 25.01
N LEU A 10 -1.81 11.95 24.02
CA LEU A 10 -1.17 10.93 23.18
C LEU A 10 -0.34 11.58 22.08
N SER A 11 0.78 10.93 21.73
CA SER A 11 1.59 11.34 20.58
C SER A 11 0.81 11.15 19.27
N PRO A 12 1.10 11.94 18.22
CA PRO A 12 0.48 11.79 16.90
C PRO A 12 0.52 10.35 16.38
N SER A 13 1.65 9.68 16.50
CA SER A 13 1.82 8.29 16.06
C SER A 13 0.90 7.31 16.77
N ARG A 14 0.67 7.48 18.09
CA ARG A 14 -0.27 6.64 18.85
C ARG A 14 -1.71 6.86 18.43
N ILE A 15 -2.08 8.10 18.08
CA ILE A 15 -3.43 8.40 17.58
C ILE A 15 -3.65 7.74 16.22
N ILE A 16 -2.64 7.74 15.33
CA ILE A 16 -2.72 7.05 14.03
C ILE A 16 -2.97 5.55 14.25
N ILE A 17 -2.17 4.89 15.09
CA ILE A 17 -2.30 3.46 15.40
C ILE A 17 -3.72 3.15 15.96
N LEU A 18 -4.17 3.91 16.95
CA LEU A 18 -5.46 3.69 17.56
C LEU A 18 -6.63 3.92 16.59
N SER A 19 -6.51 4.87 15.67
CA SER A 19 -7.53 5.12 14.66
C SER A 19 -7.65 3.99 13.65
N PHE A 20 -6.52 3.38 13.22
CA PHE A 20 -6.55 2.19 12.39
C PHE A 20 -7.12 0.98 13.13
N LEU A 21 -6.74 0.75 14.38
CA LEU A 21 -7.33 -0.32 15.21
C LEU A 21 -8.84 -0.15 15.37
N CYS A 22 -9.31 1.08 15.59
CA CYS A 22 -10.74 1.37 15.68
C CYS A 22 -11.47 1.06 14.37
N LEU A 23 -10.90 1.45 13.21
CA LEU A 23 -11.45 1.14 11.89
C LEU A 23 -11.55 -0.38 11.68
N ILE A 24 -10.49 -1.12 11.98
CA ILE A 24 -10.45 -2.59 11.87
C ILE A 24 -11.52 -3.24 12.74
N LEU A 25 -11.61 -2.86 14.02
CA LEU A 25 -12.59 -3.43 14.95
C LEU A 25 -14.04 -3.11 14.55
N CYS A 26 -14.30 -1.88 14.09
CA CYS A 26 -15.62 -1.51 13.57
C CYS A 26 -15.98 -2.32 12.32
N GLY A 27 -15.04 -2.46 11.38
CA GLY A 27 -15.21 -3.27 10.17
C GLY A 27 -15.46 -4.73 10.50
N THR A 28 -14.69 -5.31 11.43
CA THR A 28 -14.88 -6.69 11.91
C THR A 28 -16.29 -6.87 12.46
N GLY A 29 -16.74 -5.96 13.33
CA GLY A 29 -18.10 -6.03 13.88
C GLY A 29 -19.19 -5.95 12.82
N LEU A 30 -19.03 -5.13 11.78
CA LEU A 30 -19.98 -5.03 10.67
C LEU A 30 -19.97 -6.29 9.78
N LEU A 31 -18.81 -6.88 9.52
CA LEU A 31 -18.67 -8.08 8.70
C LEU A 31 -19.15 -9.36 9.42
N MET A 32 -19.19 -9.37 10.75
CA MET A 32 -19.79 -10.47 11.54
C MET A 32 -21.32 -10.47 11.55
N LEU A 33 -21.96 -9.42 11.04
CA LEU A 33 -23.41 -9.39 10.98
C LEU A 33 -23.96 -10.41 9.98
N PRO A 34 -25.10 -11.07 10.27
CA PRO A 34 -25.72 -12.04 9.36
C PRO A 34 -25.99 -11.49 7.96
N TRP A 35 -26.23 -10.21 7.83
CA TRP A 35 -26.49 -9.54 6.54
C TRP A 35 -25.23 -9.36 5.68
N ALA A 36 -24.05 -9.53 6.25
CA ALA A 36 -22.80 -9.34 5.53
C ALA A 36 -22.42 -10.55 4.70
N THR A 37 -22.88 -11.76 5.04
CA THR A 37 -22.52 -13.02 4.38
C THR A 37 -23.65 -13.61 3.56
N ALA A 38 -23.32 -14.27 2.46
CA ALA A 38 -24.30 -14.86 1.55
C ALA A 38 -25.12 -16.02 2.18
N ASN A 39 -24.52 -16.74 3.14
CA ASN A 39 -25.21 -17.78 3.90
C ASN A 39 -26.14 -17.25 4.99
N GLY A 40 -26.08 -15.96 5.33
CA GLY A 40 -26.92 -15.35 6.37
C GLY A 40 -26.55 -15.68 7.82
N GLU A 41 -25.41 -16.39 8.05
CA GLU A 41 -24.97 -16.79 9.39
C GLU A 41 -24.01 -15.77 10.03
N GLY A 42 -23.46 -14.86 9.22
CA GLY A 42 -22.37 -13.96 9.62
C GLY A 42 -21.01 -14.65 9.48
N ALA A 43 -19.97 -13.84 9.31
CA ALA A 43 -18.61 -14.37 9.17
C ALA A 43 -18.03 -14.81 10.52
N SER A 44 -17.13 -15.80 10.50
CA SER A 44 -16.32 -16.13 11.66
C SER A 44 -15.51 -14.90 12.11
N PHE A 45 -15.19 -14.81 13.41
CA PHE A 45 -14.36 -13.70 13.90
C PHE A 45 -13.00 -13.63 13.19
N SER A 46 -12.40 -14.78 12.88
CA SER A 46 -11.09 -14.86 12.20
C SER A 46 -11.17 -14.30 10.79
N ASP A 47 -12.17 -14.70 9.99
CA ASP A 47 -12.30 -14.26 8.60
C ASP A 47 -12.76 -12.80 8.50
N ALA A 48 -13.68 -12.37 9.39
CA ALA A 48 -14.10 -10.98 9.50
C ALA A 48 -12.92 -10.06 9.90
N LEU A 49 -12.10 -10.48 10.87
CA LEU A 49 -10.93 -9.73 11.30
C LEU A 49 -9.86 -9.68 10.21
N PHE A 50 -9.56 -10.81 9.57
CA PHE A 50 -8.58 -10.88 8.47
C PHE A 50 -8.97 -9.96 7.32
N THR A 51 -10.23 -10.07 6.86
CA THR A 51 -10.75 -9.21 5.78
C THR A 51 -10.75 -7.74 6.18
N SER A 52 -11.12 -7.41 7.43
CA SER A 52 -11.08 -6.02 7.94
C SER A 52 -9.67 -5.46 8.01
N VAL A 53 -8.67 -6.26 8.44
CA VAL A 53 -7.26 -5.86 8.45
C VAL A 53 -6.79 -5.64 7.02
N SER A 54 -7.04 -6.61 6.13
CA SER A 54 -6.63 -6.54 4.73
C SER A 54 -7.24 -5.33 4.01
N ALA A 55 -8.54 -5.09 4.18
CA ALA A 55 -9.23 -3.93 3.58
C ALA A 55 -8.75 -2.59 4.15
N SER A 56 -8.62 -2.47 5.48
CA SER A 56 -8.17 -1.23 6.14
C SER A 56 -6.70 -0.93 5.88
N CYS A 57 -5.86 -1.97 5.80
CA CYS A 57 -4.44 -1.84 5.46
C CYS A 57 -4.22 -1.77 3.94
N VAL A 58 -5.29 -1.93 3.16
CA VAL A 58 -5.26 -1.84 1.69
C VAL A 58 -4.27 -2.88 1.12
N THR A 59 -4.42 -4.14 1.52
CA THR A 59 -3.51 -5.22 1.16
C THR A 59 -4.07 -6.08 0.04
N GLY A 60 -5.33 -6.56 0.16
CA GLY A 60 -5.96 -7.41 -0.85
C GLY A 60 -5.82 -8.92 -0.62
N LEU A 61 -5.11 -9.37 0.41
CA LEU A 61 -5.13 -10.77 0.81
C LEU A 61 -6.49 -11.13 1.40
N THR A 62 -7.04 -12.27 1.02
CA THR A 62 -8.35 -12.75 1.45
C THR A 62 -8.25 -14.20 1.92
N THR A 63 -9.09 -14.59 2.87
CA THR A 63 -9.26 -15.99 3.31
C THR A 63 -10.58 -16.57 2.83
N VAL A 64 -11.39 -15.76 2.16
CA VAL A 64 -12.67 -16.15 1.58
C VAL A 64 -12.87 -15.34 0.30
N ASP A 65 -13.53 -15.93 -0.69
CA ASP A 65 -13.83 -15.26 -1.96
C ASP A 65 -14.72 -14.03 -1.73
N THR A 66 -14.22 -12.86 -2.12
CA THR A 66 -14.95 -11.59 -1.91
C THR A 66 -16.24 -11.54 -2.73
N ALA A 67 -16.28 -12.15 -3.89
CA ALA A 67 -17.44 -12.14 -4.77
C ALA A 67 -18.56 -13.08 -4.28
N ALA A 68 -18.21 -14.27 -3.82
CA ALA A 68 -19.16 -15.33 -3.49
C ALA A 68 -19.57 -15.31 -2.01
N TYR A 69 -18.66 -14.97 -1.10
CA TYR A 69 -18.90 -15.06 0.34
C TYR A 69 -19.63 -13.84 0.91
N TRP A 70 -19.31 -12.60 0.43
CA TRP A 70 -19.88 -11.38 0.94
C TRP A 70 -21.10 -10.91 0.13
N THR A 71 -22.18 -10.55 0.81
CA THR A 71 -23.32 -9.86 0.19
C THR A 71 -22.92 -8.46 -0.28
N LEU A 72 -23.83 -7.79 -1.02
CA LEU A 72 -23.63 -6.38 -1.38
C LEU A 72 -23.32 -5.49 -0.17
N PHE A 73 -23.96 -5.75 1.00
CA PHE A 73 -23.66 -5.03 2.23
C PHE A 73 -22.23 -5.28 2.68
N GLY A 74 -21.78 -6.55 2.75
CA GLY A 74 -20.41 -6.89 3.12
C GLY A 74 -19.38 -6.28 2.16
N GLN A 75 -19.61 -6.35 0.86
CA GLN A 75 -18.76 -5.75 -0.17
C GLN A 75 -18.67 -4.22 -0.04
N LEU A 76 -19.78 -3.53 0.29
CA LEU A 76 -19.78 -2.08 0.53
C LEU A 76 -19.03 -1.70 1.82
N VAL A 77 -19.12 -2.52 2.86
CA VAL A 77 -18.32 -2.34 4.09
C VAL A 77 -16.83 -2.48 3.77
N ILE A 78 -16.43 -3.52 3.01
CA ILE A 78 -15.06 -3.71 2.54
C ILE A 78 -14.59 -2.50 1.72
N LEU A 79 -15.40 -2.04 0.76
CA LEU A 79 -15.08 -0.88 -0.08
C LEU A 79 -14.91 0.40 0.74
N ALA A 80 -15.77 0.62 1.74
CA ALA A 80 -15.63 1.76 2.65
C ALA A 80 -14.34 1.70 3.48
N MET A 81 -13.96 0.49 3.97
CA MET A 81 -12.69 0.30 4.68
C MET A 81 -11.48 0.54 3.77
N ILE A 82 -11.52 0.08 2.51
CA ILE A 82 -10.49 0.34 1.50
C ILE A 82 -10.32 1.85 1.29
N GLN A 83 -11.42 2.57 1.09
CA GLN A 83 -11.39 4.02 0.84
C GLN A 83 -10.83 4.79 2.04
N VAL A 84 -11.32 4.48 3.26
CA VAL A 84 -10.85 5.12 4.50
C VAL A 84 -9.39 4.74 4.79
N GLY A 85 -9.03 3.48 4.60
CA GLY A 85 -7.67 2.97 4.78
C GLY A 85 -6.70 3.60 3.77
N GLY A 86 -7.10 3.71 2.50
CA GLY A 86 -6.31 4.32 1.42
C GLY A 86 -5.94 5.78 1.69
N PHE A 87 -6.90 6.59 2.08
CA PHE A 87 -6.65 7.99 2.48
C PHE A 87 -5.90 8.13 3.81
N GLY A 88 -5.98 7.11 4.67
CA GLY A 88 -5.62 7.19 6.07
C GLY A 88 -6.77 7.76 6.93
N VAL A 89 -7.07 7.07 8.01
CA VAL A 89 -8.24 7.32 8.87
C VAL A 89 -8.31 8.77 9.37
N ILE A 90 -7.17 9.35 9.75
CA ILE A 90 -7.10 10.74 10.24
C ILE A 90 -7.42 11.74 9.13
N THR A 91 -6.93 11.50 7.91
CA THR A 91 -7.21 12.35 6.75
C THR A 91 -8.71 12.41 6.49
N VAL A 92 -9.39 11.27 6.52
CA VAL A 92 -10.85 11.19 6.34
C VAL A 92 -11.57 11.94 7.46
N ALA A 93 -11.22 11.69 8.73
CA ALA A 93 -11.85 12.32 9.88
C ALA A 93 -11.74 13.85 9.84
N VAL A 94 -10.54 14.37 9.52
CA VAL A 94 -10.31 15.83 9.43
C VAL A 94 -10.98 16.42 8.19
N SER A 95 -11.04 15.68 7.09
CA SER A 95 -11.75 16.12 5.88
C SER A 95 -13.27 16.25 6.14
N LEU A 96 -13.88 15.28 6.82
CA LEU A 96 -15.29 15.32 7.20
C LEU A 96 -15.57 16.47 8.16
N ALA A 97 -14.70 16.71 9.15
CA ALA A 97 -14.83 17.86 10.07
C ALA A 97 -14.75 19.20 9.31
N ALA A 98 -13.84 19.30 8.32
CA ALA A 98 -13.71 20.47 7.46
C ALA A 98 -14.96 20.72 6.60
N LEU A 99 -15.49 19.67 5.99
CA LEU A 99 -16.73 19.71 5.18
C LEU A 99 -17.95 20.12 6.02
N SER A 100 -17.99 19.71 7.29
CA SER A 100 -19.05 20.09 8.25
C SER A 100 -18.89 21.51 8.81
N GLY A 101 -17.93 22.31 8.31
CA GLY A 101 -17.69 23.70 8.74
C GLY A 101 -17.05 23.83 10.13
N GLN A 102 -16.57 22.74 10.75
CA GLN A 102 -15.91 22.79 12.04
C GLN A 102 -14.52 23.44 11.95
N ARG A 103 -14.16 24.22 12.97
CA ARG A 103 -12.80 24.82 13.05
C ARG A 103 -11.78 23.75 13.38
N ILE A 104 -10.85 23.49 12.45
CA ILE A 104 -9.79 22.50 12.63
C ILE A 104 -8.68 23.11 13.49
N GLY A 105 -8.49 22.51 14.69
CA GLY A 105 -7.46 22.92 15.64
C GLY A 105 -6.03 22.57 15.19
N LEU A 106 -5.02 23.16 15.83
CA LEU A 106 -3.61 22.95 15.51
C LEU A 106 -3.19 21.49 15.61
N MET A 107 -3.68 20.76 16.61
CA MET A 107 -3.39 19.33 16.79
C MET A 107 -3.93 18.49 15.62
N GLN A 108 -5.16 18.75 15.15
CA GLN A 108 -5.74 18.05 14.00
C GLN A 108 -4.99 18.35 12.72
N ARG A 109 -4.50 19.59 12.55
CA ARG A 109 -3.65 19.99 11.42
C ARG A 109 -2.31 19.26 11.44
N SER A 110 -1.68 19.13 12.61
CA SER A 110 -0.43 18.38 12.77
C SER A 110 -0.61 16.91 12.43
N LEU A 111 -1.66 16.29 12.97
CA LEU A 111 -1.99 14.88 12.69
C LEU A 111 -2.22 14.63 11.18
N SER A 112 -2.97 15.53 10.52
CA SER A 112 -3.21 15.41 9.08
C SER A 112 -1.95 15.63 8.26
N LYS A 113 -1.08 16.57 8.67
CA LYS A 113 0.22 16.78 8.05
C LYS A 113 1.05 15.51 8.06
N ASP A 114 1.13 14.85 9.22
CA ASP A 114 1.91 13.63 9.40
C ASP A 114 1.31 12.46 8.61
N ALA A 115 -0.03 12.32 8.61
CA ALA A 115 -0.74 11.27 7.89
C ALA A 115 -0.54 11.34 6.36
N VAL A 116 -0.55 12.55 5.77
CA VAL A 116 -0.38 12.74 4.32
C VAL A 116 1.04 13.15 3.91
N SER A 117 1.98 13.15 4.86
CA SER A 117 3.37 13.57 4.63
C SER A 117 3.49 14.97 3.99
N ALA A 118 2.63 15.91 4.41
CA ALA A 118 2.62 17.27 3.87
C ALA A 118 3.78 18.11 4.42
N PRO A 119 4.41 18.98 3.62
CA PRO A 119 5.60 19.72 4.04
C PRO A 119 5.30 20.82 5.07
N GLN A 120 4.10 21.38 5.10
CA GLN A 120 3.74 22.53 5.95
C GLN A 120 2.37 22.37 6.62
N LEU A 121 2.21 22.94 7.81
CA LEU A 121 0.93 23.01 8.55
C LEU A 121 -0.05 24.02 7.94
N GLY A 122 0.51 25.09 7.36
CA GLY A 122 -0.27 26.10 6.62
C GLY A 122 -0.81 25.51 5.32
N GLY A 123 -2.13 25.67 5.07
CA GLY A 123 -2.74 25.16 3.83
C GLY A 123 -3.14 23.70 3.84
N ILE A 124 -3.09 22.99 4.98
CA ILE A 124 -3.47 21.58 5.05
C ILE A 124 -4.93 21.34 4.64
N VAL A 125 -5.86 22.23 4.99
CA VAL A 125 -7.27 22.09 4.65
C VAL A 125 -7.51 22.18 3.14
N PRO A 126 -7.04 23.22 2.41
CA PRO A 126 -7.10 23.23 0.96
C PRO A 126 -6.42 22.02 0.30
N PHE A 127 -5.34 21.50 0.91
CA PHE A 127 -4.66 20.31 0.43
C PHE A 127 -5.52 19.04 0.60
N LEU A 128 -6.23 18.88 1.72
CA LEU A 128 -7.19 17.79 1.92
C LEU A 128 -8.34 17.84 0.90
N TYR A 129 -8.90 19.02 0.63
CA TYR A 129 -9.90 19.18 -0.43
C TYR A 129 -9.35 18.83 -1.82
N PHE A 130 -8.09 19.19 -2.09
CA PHE A 130 -7.42 18.79 -3.32
C PHE A 130 -7.31 17.28 -3.43
N ILE A 131 -6.88 16.59 -2.37
CA ILE A 131 -6.77 15.12 -2.31
C ILE A 131 -8.14 14.50 -2.65
N LEU A 132 -9.19 14.88 -1.94
CA LEU A 132 -10.53 14.31 -2.15
C LEU A 132 -11.01 14.51 -3.60
N ARG A 133 -10.93 15.75 -4.12
CA ARG A 133 -11.35 16.03 -5.50
C ARG A 133 -10.56 15.26 -6.53
N LEU A 134 -9.24 15.17 -6.37
CA LEU A 134 -8.36 14.45 -7.27
C LEU A 134 -8.71 12.96 -7.28
N THR A 135 -8.86 12.37 -6.11
CA THR A 135 -9.18 10.94 -5.98
C THR A 135 -10.52 10.60 -6.60
N PHE A 136 -11.60 11.25 -6.18
CA PHE A 136 -12.92 10.97 -6.76
C PHE A 136 -12.99 11.20 -8.26
N PHE A 137 -12.23 12.18 -8.78
CA PHE A 137 -12.13 12.42 -10.21
C PHE A 137 -11.42 11.27 -10.94
N ILE A 138 -10.28 10.79 -10.41
CA ILE A 138 -9.53 9.67 -11.02
C ILE A 138 -10.32 8.37 -10.91
N GLU A 139 -10.94 8.10 -9.75
CA GLU A 139 -11.80 6.92 -9.55
C GLU A 139 -13.01 6.93 -10.49
N PHE A 140 -13.64 8.09 -10.69
CA PHE A 140 -14.74 8.23 -11.63
C PHE A 140 -14.30 7.95 -13.08
N LEU A 141 -13.16 8.50 -13.51
CA LEU A 141 -12.62 8.20 -14.83
C LEU A 141 -12.27 6.72 -14.98
N GLY A 142 -11.64 6.11 -13.97
CA GLY A 142 -11.33 4.68 -13.97
C GLY A 142 -12.59 3.83 -14.12
N ALA A 143 -13.64 4.13 -13.36
CA ALA A 143 -14.92 3.43 -13.48
C ALA A 143 -15.55 3.59 -14.87
N LEU A 144 -15.45 4.78 -15.47
CA LEU A 144 -15.97 5.06 -16.80
C LEU A 144 -15.27 4.22 -17.89
N PHE A 145 -13.92 4.05 -17.79
CA PHE A 145 -13.16 3.24 -18.75
C PHE A 145 -13.32 1.74 -18.52
N LEU A 146 -13.52 1.27 -17.27
CA LEU A 146 -13.73 -0.14 -16.96
C LEU A 146 -15.15 -0.61 -17.29
N ALA A 147 -16.15 0.27 -17.18
CA ALA A 147 -17.55 -0.08 -17.32
C ALA A 147 -17.91 -0.80 -18.66
N PRO A 148 -17.41 -0.41 -19.85
CA PRO A 148 -17.76 -1.09 -21.08
C PRO A 148 -17.41 -2.58 -21.08
N SER A 149 -16.15 -2.93 -20.72
CA SER A 149 -15.67 -4.32 -20.68
C SER A 149 -16.41 -5.14 -19.61
N PHE A 150 -16.62 -4.56 -18.42
CA PHE A 150 -17.27 -5.25 -17.32
C PHE A 150 -18.79 -5.43 -17.58
N CYS A 151 -19.47 -4.43 -18.19
CA CYS A 151 -20.87 -4.57 -18.57
C CYS A 151 -21.10 -5.63 -19.63
N GLN A 152 -20.17 -5.81 -20.54
CA GLN A 152 -20.23 -6.90 -21.54
C GLN A 152 -20.12 -8.28 -20.86
N LYS A 153 -19.33 -8.42 -19.78
CA LYS A 153 -19.10 -9.69 -19.09
C LYS A 153 -20.24 -10.08 -18.15
N VAL A 154 -20.73 -9.15 -17.31
CA VAL A 154 -21.63 -9.45 -16.19
C VAL A 154 -23.00 -8.73 -16.28
N GLY A 155 -23.27 -8.01 -17.38
CA GLY A 155 -24.48 -7.23 -17.56
C GLY A 155 -24.39 -5.81 -17.02
N LEU A 156 -25.33 -4.94 -17.44
CA LEU A 156 -25.21 -3.49 -17.24
C LEU A 156 -25.09 -3.07 -15.77
N LEU A 157 -26.06 -3.45 -14.92
CA LEU A 157 -26.08 -2.98 -13.52
C LEU A 157 -24.92 -3.53 -12.70
N ARG A 158 -24.65 -4.83 -12.83
CA ARG A 158 -23.50 -5.46 -12.14
C ARG A 158 -22.18 -4.93 -12.68
N GLY A 159 -22.08 -4.73 -14.00
CA GLY A 159 -20.87 -4.21 -14.63
C GLY A 159 -20.52 -2.81 -14.18
N ILE A 160 -21.48 -1.90 -14.03
CA ILE A 160 -21.26 -0.56 -13.48
C ILE A 160 -20.79 -0.65 -12.02
N TYR A 161 -21.43 -1.47 -11.20
CA TYR A 161 -21.04 -1.67 -9.81
C TYR A 161 -19.61 -2.23 -9.71
N PHE A 162 -19.27 -3.24 -10.50
CA PHE A 162 -17.93 -3.82 -10.57
C PHE A 162 -16.89 -2.79 -11.03
N ALA A 163 -17.22 -1.96 -12.03
CA ALA A 163 -16.33 -0.92 -12.51
C ALA A 163 -16.01 0.13 -11.42
N VAL A 164 -17.02 0.55 -10.66
CA VAL A 164 -16.81 1.47 -9.52
C VAL A 164 -15.97 0.81 -8.43
N PHE A 165 -16.30 -0.43 -8.05
CA PHE A 165 -15.59 -1.18 -7.02
C PHE A 165 -14.10 -1.35 -7.38
N HIS A 166 -13.81 -1.85 -8.61
CA HIS A 166 -12.43 -2.08 -9.04
C HIS A 166 -11.68 -0.78 -9.28
N SER A 167 -12.34 0.29 -9.71
CA SER A 167 -11.69 1.60 -9.84
C SER A 167 -11.21 2.13 -8.49
N ILE A 168 -12.05 2.07 -7.46
CA ILE A 168 -11.70 2.47 -6.09
C ILE A 168 -10.61 1.56 -5.53
N SER A 169 -10.80 0.24 -5.65
CA SER A 169 -9.84 -0.74 -5.14
C SER A 169 -8.47 -0.60 -5.82
N SER A 170 -8.43 -0.36 -7.15
CA SER A 170 -7.17 -0.14 -7.90
C SER A 170 -6.48 1.18 -7.54
N PHE A 171 -7.23 2.29 -7.44
CA PHE A 171 -6.65 3.58 -7.05
C PHE A 171 -6.13 3.55 -5.61
N CYS A 172 -6.85 2.91 -4.71
CA CYS A 172 -6.40 2.71 -3.33
C CYS A 172 -5.26 1.69 -3.21
N ASN A 173 -4.92 0.95 -4.29
CA ASN A 173 -3.95 -0.14 -4.29
C ASN A 173 -4.37 -1.28 -3.34
N ALA A 174 -5.64 -1.69 -3.37
CA ALA A 174 -6.21 -2.62 -2.40
C ALA A 174 -6.34 -4.08 -2.88
N GLY A 175 -6.38 -4.32 -4.19
CA GLY A 175 -6.37 -5.67 -4.77
C GLY A 175 -7.63 -6.52 -4.56
N PHE A 176 -8.67 -5.99 -3.92
CA PHE A 176 -9.93 -6.71 -3.80
C PHE A 176 -10.68 -6.73 -5.14
N ASP A 177 -11.15 -7.91 -5.54
CA ASP A 177 -11.92 -8.13 -6.76
C ASP A 177 -13.32 -8.73 -6.51
N LEU A 178 -14.19 -8.63 -7.50
CA LEU A 178 -15.54 -9.21 -7.49
C LEU A 178 -15.74 -10.25 -8.58
N PHE A 179 -14.68 -10.69 -9.25
CA PHE A 179 -14.73 -11.76 -10.25
C PHE A 179 -14.37 -13.12 -9.68
N GLY A 180 -13.66 -13.15 -8.52
CA GLY A 180 -13.22 -14.37 -7.83
C GLY A 180 -11.89 -14.94 -8.35
N ASN A 181 -11.45 -14.51 -9.54
CA ASN A 181 -10.18 -14.88 -10.15
C ASN A 181 -9.31 -13.68 -10.51
N SER A 182 -9.48 -12.57 -9.77
CA SER A 182 -8.82 -11.29 -10.04
C SER A 182 -9.19 -10.77 -11.45
N LEU A 183 -8.22 -10.37 -12.26
CA LEU A 183 -8.44 -9.87 -13.62
C LEU A 183 -7.98 -10.86 -14.71
N MET A 184 -7.88 -12.16 -14.40
CA MET A 184 -7.39 -13.18 -15.34
C MET A 184 -8.28 -13.27 -16.58
N ASP A 185 -9.59 -13.08 -16.44
CA ASP A 185 -10.54 -13.08 -17.54
C ASP A 185 -10.35 -11.91 -18.53
N PHE A 186 -9.57 -10.91 -18.16
CA PHE A 186 -9.30 -9.71 -18.95
C PHE A 186 -7.82 -9.59 -19.37
N VAL A 187 -7.07 -10.69 -19.36
CA VAL A 187 -5.64 -10.71 -19.71
C VAL A 187 -5.35 -10.04 -21.06
N GLY A 188 -6.18 -10.31 -22.08
CA GLY A 188 -6.07 -9.76 -23.42
C GLY A 188 -6.80 -8.42 -23.63
N ASP A 189 -7.49 -7.86 -22.63
CA ASP A 189 -8.19 -6.58 -22.77
C ASP A 189 -7.27 -5.40 -22.44
N PRO A 190 -6.79 -4.63 -23.45
CA PRO A 190 -5.87 -3.54 -23.20
C PRO A 190 -6.50 -2.38 -22.43
N ILE A 191 -7.84 -2.17 -22.57
CA ILE A 191 -8.54 -1.08 -21.87
C ILE A 191 -8.54 -1.36 -20.37
N VAL A 192 -8.91 -2.58 -19.96
CA VAL A 192 -8.92 -2.98 -18.55
C VAL A 192 -7.51 -2.92 -17.98
N ASN A 193 -6.53 -3.56 -18.65
CA ASN A 193 -5.15 -3.62 -18.18
C ASN A 193 -4.53 -2.23 -18.00
N VAL A 194 -4.61 -1.38 -19.04
CA VAL A 194 -4.02 -0.04 -18.98
C VAL A 194 -4.74 0.84 -17.96
N THR A 195 -6.06 0.77 -17.88
CA THR A 195 -6.82 1.57 -16.90
C THR A 195 -6.45 1.19 -15.47
N VAL A 196 -6.40 -0.10 -15.14
CA VAL A 196 -6.01 -0.57 -13.80
C VAL A 196 -4.56 -0.19 -13.49
N MET A 197 -3.61 -0.39 -14.43
CA MET A 197 -2.23 0.05 -14.24
C MET A 197 -2.11 1.55 -13.95
N LEU A 198 -2.85 2.39 -14.70
CA LEU A 198 -2.84 3.84 -14.49
C LEU A 198 -3.44 4.24 -13.14
N LEU A 199 -4.50 3.57 -12.69
CA LEU A 199 -5.09 3.79 -11.36
C LEU A 199 -4.10 3.46 -10.25
N ILE A 200 -3.43 2.30 -10.33
CA ILE A 200 -2.40 1.85 -9.39
C ILE A 200 -1.24 2.86 -9.32
N ILE A 201 -0.74 3.28 -10.47
CA ILE A 201 0.34 4.27 -10.56
C ILE A 201 -0.11 5.60 -9.94
N ALA A 202 -1.32 6.06 -10.28
CA ALA A 202 -1.86 7.32 -9.78
C ALA A 202 -1.99 7.32 -8.25
N GLY A 203 -2.53 6.26 -7.67
CA GLY A 203 -2.62 6.07 -6.22
C GLY A 203 -1.26 5.99 -5.54
N GLY A 204 -0.30 5.28 -6.15
CA GLY A 204 1.04 5.05 -5.62
C GLY A 204 2.03 6.23 -5.72
N LEU A 205 1.75 7.26 -6.54
CA LEU A 205 2.65 8.42 -6.72
C LEU A 205 2.76 9.34 -5.51
N GLY A 206 1.73 9.37 -4.66
CA GLY A 206 1.65 10.27 -3.52
C GLY A 206 1.02 11.64 -3.84
N PHE A 207 0.19 12.12 -2.91
CA PHE A 207 -0.60 13.34 -3.10
C PHE A 207 0.24 14.61 -3.19
N THR A 208 1.40 14.64 -2.53
CA THR A 208 2.37 15.76 -2.63
C THR A 208 2.95 15.87 -4.03
N THR A 209 3.23 14.74 -4.69
CA THR A 209 3.70 14.72 -6.09
C THR A 209 2.63 15.23 -7.04
N TRP A 210 1.37 14.86 -6.84
CA TRP A 210 0.25 15.40 -7.61
C TRP A 210 0.07 16.91 -7.42
N ALA A 211 0.28 17.43 -6.20
CA ALA A 211 0.26 18.86 -5.94
C ALA A 211 1.38 19.59 -6.69
N ASP A 212 2.59 19.03 -6.71
CA ASP A 212 3.72 19.58 -7.47
C ASP A 212 3.44 19.60 -8.98
N ILE A 213 2.88 18.51 -9.53
CA ILE A 213 2.50 18.42 -10.95
C ILE A 213 1.48 19.51 -11.28
N ARG A 214 0.48 19.72 -10.42
CA ARG A 214 -0.54 20.75 -10.61
C ARG A 214 0.05 22.16 -10.57
N LEU A 215 0.95 22.44 -9.62
CA LEU A 215 1.53 23.77 -9.42
C LEU A 215 2.56 24.12 -10.49
N ASN A 216 3.44 23.17 -10.83
CA ASN A 216 4.59 23.40 -11.70
C ASN A 216 4.38 22.88 -13.14
N ARG A 217 3.19 22.37 -13.45
CA ARG A 217 2.70 21.93 -14.79
C ARG A 217 3.70 21.01 -15.46
N GLY A 218 4.47 20.41 -15.51
CA GLY A 218 5.45 19.60 -16.26
C GLY A 218 6.88 20.12 -16.17
N ASN A 219 7.13 21.21 -15.47
CA ASN A 219 8.50 21.69 -15.26
C ASN A 219 9.19 20.85 -14.17
N PHE A 220 9.83 19.75 -14.59
CA PHE A 220 10.51 18.81 -13.69
C PHE A 220 11.59 19.49 -12.82
N HIS A 221 12.25 20.54 -13.31
CA HIS A 221 13.28 21.25 -12.53
C HIS A 221 12.70 22.00 -11.32
N ALA A 222 11.46 22.46 -11.41
CA ALA A 222 10.77 23.18 -10.34
C ALA A 222 10.19 22.23 -9.25
N TYR A 223 10.11 20.93 -9.50
CA TYR A 223 9.56 19.97 -8.53
C TYR A 223 10.42 19.86 -7.27
N THR A 224 9.78 19.55 -6.16
CA THR A 224 10.47 19.18 -4.91
C THR A 224 11.34 17.94 -5.09
N LEU A 225 12.36 17.79 -4.25
CA LEU A 225 13.23 16.61 -4.28
C LEU A 225 12.42 15.31 -4.12
N GLN A 226 11.43 15.31 -3.23
CA GLN A 226 10.55 14.16 -3.00
C GLN A 226 9.79 13.77 -4.27
N SER A 227 9.21 14.73 -4.99
CA SER A 227 8.46 14.47 -6.22
C SER A 227 9.36 13.98 -7.37
N LYS A 228 10.59 14.51 -7.48
CA LYS A 228 11.58 14.02 -8.45
C LYS A 228 11.93 12.57 -8.18
N ILE A 229 12.20 12.22 -6.93
CA ILE A 229 12.50 10.83 -6.53
C ILE A 229 11.29 9.93 -6.78
N ALA A 230 10.08 10.36 -6.39
CA ALA A 230 8.85 9.59 -6.58
C ALA A 230 8.63 9.24 -8.06
N LEU A 231 8.76 10.21 -8.96
CA LEU A 231 8.58 10.01 -10.41
C LEU A 231 9.67 9.13 -11.01
N THR A 232 10.94 9.37 -10.69
CA THR A 232 12.06 8.60 -11.24
C THR A 232 12.05 7.16 -10.74
N MET A 233 11.78 6.93 -9.45
CA MET A 233 11.68 5.58 -8.89
C MET A 233 10.45 4.85 -9.41
N THR A 234 9.32 5.54 -9.58
CA THR A 234 8.12 4.94 -10.18
C THR A 234 8.42 4.46 -11.61
N ALA A 235 9.03 5.30 -12.44
CA ALA A 235 9.41 4.90 -13.79
C ALA A 235 10.40 3.73 -13.80
N ALA A 236 11.43 3.77 -12.96
CA ALA A 236 12.43 2.70 -12.87
C ALA A 236 11.81 1.37 -12.41
N LEU A 237 10.96 1.39 -11.37
CA LEU A 237 10.30 0.20 -10.82
C LEU A 237 9.20 -0.36 -11.72
N ILE A 238 8.77 0.34 -12.74
CA ILE A 238 7.85 -0.15 -13.76
C ILE A 238 8.65 -0.69 -14.96
N LEU A 239 9.57 0.12 -15.48
CA LEU A 239 10.26 -0.20 -16.72
C LEU A 239 11.26 -1.35 -16.56
N ILE A 240 12.09 -1.33 -15.52
CA ILE A 240 13.13 -2.36 -15.35
C ILE A 240 12.51 -3.74 -15.09
N PRO A 241 11.58 -3.93 -14.13
CA PRO A 241 10.95 -5.23 -13.94
C PRO A 241 10.03 -5.62 -15.10
N GLY A 242 9.31 -4.67 -15.70
CA GLY A 242 8.48 -4.95 -16.87
C GLY A 242 9.28 -5.53 -18.02
N LEU A 243 10.45 -4.95 -18.33
CA LEU A 243 11.38 -5.51 -19.32
C LEU A 243 11.96 -6.86 -18.88
N PHE A 244 12.30 -7.01 -17.58
CA PHE A 244 12.78 -8.29 -17.06
C PHE A 244 11.73 -9.39 -17.28
N PHE A 245 10.50 -9.20 -16.87
CA PHE A 245 9.43 -10.18 -17.08
C PHE A 245 9.17 -10.42 -18.56
N PHE A 246 9.21 -9.39 -19.39
CA PHE A 246 9.03 -9.51 -20.84
C PHE A 246 10.09 -10.38 -21.50
N PHE A 247 11.35 -10.34 -21.08
CA PHE A 247 12.42 -11.11 -21.72
C PHE A 247 12.68 -12.47 -21.07
N PHE A 248 12.38 -12.63 -19.76
CA PHE A 248 12.78 -13.82 -19.01
C PHE A 248 11.61 -14.71 -18.55
N GLU A 249 10.37 -14.18 -18.52
CA GLU A 249 9.18 -14.94 -18.12
C GLU A 249 8.23 -15.17 -19.31
N LEU A 250 8.79 -15.34 -20.48
CA LEU A 250 8.06 -15.55 -21.74
C LEU A 250 7.43 -16.94 -21.80
N ASP A 251 6.10 -17.01 -21.96
CA ASP A 251 5.45 -18.17 -22.54
C ASP A 251 5.42 -18.02 -24.07
N PRO A 252 6.08 -18.91 -24.84
CA PRO A 252 6.12 -18.86 -26.29
C PRO A 252 4.74 -18.97 -26.95
N SER A 253 3.72 -19.42 -26.22
CA SER A 253 2.37 -19.62 -26.72
C SER A 253 1.51 -18.34 -26.72
N THR A 254 1.90 -17.30 -25.98
CA THR A 254 1.14 -16.05 -25.88
C THR A 254 1.46 -15.08 -27.02
N SER A 255 0.46 -14.29 -27.44
CA SER A 255 0.69 -13.24 -28.44
C SER A 255 1.62 -12.15 -27.87
N LEU A 256 2.42 -11.50 -28.74
CA LEU A 256 3.36 -10.46 -28.33
C LEU A 256 2.67 -9.31 -27.57
N SER A 257 1.44 -8.96 -27.95
CA SER A 257 0.65 -7.90 -27.30
C SER A 257 0.19 -8.29 -25.88
N GLU A 258 -0.31 -9.51 -25.73
CA GLU A 258 -0.70 -10.04 -24.40
C GLU A 258 0.50 -10.17 -23.51
N HIS A 259 1.61 -10.68 -24.06
CA HIS A 259 2.84 -10.82 -23.31
C HIS A 259 3.35 -9.47 -22.75
N PHE A 260 3.29 -8.41 -23.58
CA PHE A 260 3.61 -7.06 -23.15
C PHE A 260 2.68 -6.60 -22.01
N LEU A 261 1.36 -6.79 -22.16
CA LEU A 261 0.39 -6.42 -21.13
C LEU A 261 0.65 -7.17 -19.81
N ILE A 262 0.83 -8.48 -19.86
CA ILE A 262 1.13 -9.31 -18.68
C ILE A 262 2.38 -8.82 -17.97
N SER A 263 3.49 -8.66 -18.70
CA SER A 263 4.79 -8.29 -18.11
C SER A 263 4.75 -6.93 -17.41
N PHE A 264 4.14 -5.94 -18.05
CA PHE A 264 4.03 -4.61 -17.45
C PHE A 264 2.95 -4.55 -16.37
N PHE A 265 1.88 -5.32 -16.50
CA PHE A 265 0.86 -5.43 -15.45
C PHE A 265 1.46 -6.02 -14.17
N GLN A 266 2.22 -7.12 -14.27
CA GLN A 266 2.89 -7.74 -13.12
C GLN A 266 3.95 -6.82 -12.50
N SER A 267 4.66 -6.04 -13.29
CA SER A 267 5.57 -5.02 -12.77
C SER A 267 4.84 -3.93 -11.98
N VAL A 268 3.67 -3.48 -12.47
CA VAL A 268 2.89 -2.43 -11.80
C VAL A 268 2.18 -2.96 -10.56
N THR A 269 1.61 -4.17 -10.61
CA THR A 269 0.82 -4.73 -9.49
C THR A 269 1.66 -5.01 -8.25
N THR A 270 2.94 -5.36 -8.40
CA THR A 270 3.87 -5.53 -7.26
C THR A 270 4.05 -4.26 -6.43
N ARG A 271 3.68 -3.10 -6.96
CA ARG A 271 3.68 -1.82 -6.25
C ARG A 271 2.44 -1.65 -5.37
N THR A 272 2.15 -2.69 -4.60
CA THR A 272 1.09 -2.78 -3.58
C THR A 272 -0.34 -2.79 -4.11
N ALA A 273 -0.58 -3.37 -5.30
CA ALA A 273 -1.93 -3.39 -5.87
C ALA A 273 -2.66 -4.73 -5.77
N GLY A 274 -1.96 -5.85 -5.89
CA GLY A 274 -2.49 -7.18 -5.60
C GLY A 274 -3.34 -7.82 -6.70
N TYR A 275 -3.62 -7.14 -7.80
CA TYR A 275 -4.29 -7.75 -8.94
C TYR A 275 -3.34 -8.60 -9.76
N ASN A 276 -3.85 -9.68 -10.33
CA ASN A 276 -3.13 -10.51 -11.29
C ASN A 276 -3.98 -10.78 -12.53
N THR A 277 -3.31 -10.92 -13.66
CA THR A 277 -3.90 -11.27 -14.96
C THR A 277 -3.53 -12.67 -15.40
N ILE A 278 -2.61 -13.31 -14.69
CA ILE A 278 -2.21 -14.72 -14.85
C ILE A 278 -2.01 -15.33 -13.46
N ASP A 279 -2.01 -16.65 -13.36
CA ASP A 279 -1.69 -17.31 -12.09
C ASP A 279 -0.21 -17.11 -11.77
N ILE A 280 0.07 -16.67 -10.54
CA ILE A 280 1.46 -16.45 -10.05
C ILE A 280 2.25 -17.78 -9.98
N LYS A 281 1.56 -18.92 -9.91
CA LYS A 281 2.19 -20.25 -9.94
C LYS A 281 2.87 -20.54 -11.28
N ASP A 282 2.43 -19.90 -12.36
CA ASP A 282 3.00 -20.07 -13.70
C ASP A 282 4.37 -19.39 -13.86
N PHE A 283 4.72 -18.47 -12.92
CA PHE A 283 6.05 -17.85 -12.93
C PHE A 283 7.13 -18.83 -12.50
N SER A 284 8.31 -18.70 -13.13
CA SER A 284 9.52 -19.41 -12.73
C SER A 284 9.90 -19.09 -11.26
N GLU A 285 10.76 -19.90 -10.65
CA GLU A 285 11.29 -19.59 -9.32
C GLU A 285 12.05 -18.25 -9.32
N THR A 286 12.75 -17.92 -10.41
CA THR A 286 13.44 -16.64 -10.58
C THR A 286 12.44 -15.49 -10.64
N GLY A 287 11.34 -15.63 -11.39
CA GLY A 287 10.28 -14.65 -11.48
C GLY A 287 9.59 -14.42 -10.13
N ARG A 288 9.29 -15.49 -9.40
CA ARG A 288 8.72 -15.37 -8.03
C ARG A 288 9.69 -14.71 -7.06
N ALA A 289 10.99 -15.01 -7.13
CA ALA A 289 12.00 -14.32 -6.33
C ALA A 289 12.10 -12.81 -6.67
N ALA A 290 11.99 -12.46 -7.95
CA ALA A 290 11.95 -11.06 -8.39
C ALA A 290 10.69 -10.35 -7.88
N LEU A 291 9.52 -11.02 -7.95
CA LEU A 291 8.27 -10.50 -7.38
C LEU A 291 8.40 -10.24 -5.87
N ILE A 292 8.98 -11.18 -5.09
CA ILE A 292 9.25 -11.00 -3.65
C ILE A 292 10.06 -9.73 -3.39
N ALA A 293 11.16 -9.53 -4.13
CA ALA A 293 12.01 -8.36 -3.97
C ALA A 293 11.26 -7.05 -4.31
N LEU A 294 10.45 -7.06 -5.35
CA LEU A 294 9.65 -5.90 -5.78
C LEU A 294 8.54 -5.58 -4.78
N MET A 295 7.84 -6.59 -4.23
CA MET A 295 6.76 -6.42 -3.26
C MET A 295 7.20 -5.70 -1.98
N LEU A 296 8.46 -5.82 -1.58
CA LEU A 296 8.99 -5.09 -0.42
C LEU A 296 9.13 -3.59 -0.68
N ILE A 297 9.22 -3.15 -1.95
CA ILE A 297 9.33 -1.74 -2.34
C ILE A 297 7.97 -1.24 -2.80
N GLY A 298 7.25 -0.57 -1.92
CA GLY A 298 5.91 -0.06 -2.19
C GLY A 298 5.88 1.28 -2.93
N GLY A 299 4.88 2.12 -2.59
CA GLY A 299 4.69 3.43 -3.24
C GLY A 299 5.46 4.57 -2.59
N SER A 300 5.12 5.78 -3.02
CA SER A 300 5.76 7.01 -2.53
C SER A 300 5.15 7.47 -1.19
N PRO A 301 5.87 8.28 -0.38
CA PRO A 301 5.30 8.86 0.83
C PRO A 301 4.03 9.68 0.55
N GLY A 302 3.03 9.53 1.41
CA GLY A 302 1.74 10.21 1.23
C GLY A 302 0.93 9.68 0.04
N SER A 303 1.08 8.40 -0.29
CA SER A 303 0.29 7.65 -1.28
C SER A 303 -0.67 6.67 -0.59
N THR A 304 -1.52 6.03 -1.37
CA THR A 304 -2.39 4.95 -0.91
C THR A 304 -1.62 3.65 -0.63
N ALA A 305 -0.46 3.46 -1.22
CA ALA A 305 0.40 2.27 -1.13
C ALA A 305 1.11 2.13 0.24
N GLY A 306 1.36 0.89 0.67
CA GLY A 306 2.15 0.56 1.87
C GLY A 306 3.62 0.27 1.60
N GLY A 307 4.22 -0.68 2.32
CA GLY A 307 5.58 -1.15 2.12
C GLY A 307 6.70 -0.12 2.37
N ILE A 308 7.94 -0.49 2.03
CA ILE A 308 9.09 0.43 2.04
C ILE A 308 8.87 1.52 0.98
N LYS A 309 8.90 2.79 1.40
CA LYS A 309 8.62 3.89 0.48
C LYS A 309 9.72 4.06 -0.58
N THR A 310 9.32 4.47 -1.80
CA THR A 310 10.25 4.73 -2.90
C THR A 310 11.39 5.68 -2.51
N THR A 311 11.12 6.67 -1.68
CA THR A 311 12.15 7.60 -1.16
C THR A 311 13.14 6.91 -0.23
N THR A 312 12.69 5.94 0.56
CA THR A 312 13.57 5.14 1.43
C THR A 312 14.48 4.26 0.59
N ALA A 313 13.92 3.51 -0.38
CA ALA A 313 14.70 2.69 -1.29
C ALA A 313 15.71 3.53 -2.08
N PHE A 314 15.30 4.67 -2.62
CA PHE A 314 16.20 5.62 -3.30
C PHE A 314 17.32 6.11 -2.38
N THR A 315 17.02 6.46 -1.13
CA THR A 315 18.02 6.92 -0.17
C THR A 315 19.08 5.86 0.09
N LEU A 316 18.69 4.59 0.22
CA LEU A 316 19.61 3.46 0.39
C LEU A 316 20.53 3.28 -0.83
N PHE A 317 19.98 3.35 -2.04
CA PHE A 317 20.78 3.35 -3.28
C PHE A 317 21.73 4.55 -3.35
N ALA A 318 21.28 5.73 -2.96
CA ALA A 318 22.11 6.92 -2.96
C ALA A 318 23.28 6.82 -1.96
N ILE A 319 23.05 6.23 -0.77
CA ILE A 319 24.09 5.94 0.23
C ILE A 319 25.12 4.96 -0.37
N MET A 320 24.64 3.86 -0.94
CA MET A 320 25.50 2.85 -1.56
C MET A 320 26.40 3.47 -2.64
N ILE A 321 25.82 4.22 -3.59
CA ILE A 321 26.58 4.88 -4.66
C ILE A 321 27.56 5.92 -4.11
N ALA A 322 27.17 6.69 -3.08
CA ALA A 322 28.08 7.67 -2.46
C ALA A 322 29.28 7.00 -1.81
N THR A 323 29.06 5.88 -1.12
CA THR A 323 30.11 5.08 -0.49
C THR A 323 31.08 4.52 -1.53
N PHE A 324 30.57 3.90 -2.61
CA PHE A 324 31.44 3.41 -3.71
C PHE A 324 32.24 4.53 -4.40
N ARG A 325 31.68 5.74 -4.43
CA ARG A 325 32.36 6.92 -5.01
C ARG A 325 33.21 7.67 -4.00
N LEU A 326 33.39 7.16 -2.79
CA LEU A 326 34.13 7.79 -1.67
C LEU A 326 33.69 9.22 -1.39
N LYS A 327 32.40 9.53 -1.61
CA LYS A 327 31.81 10.82 -1.29
C LYS A 327 31.36 10.84 0.17
N LYS A 328 31.63 11.94 0.87
CA LYS A 328 31.27 12.12 2.27
C LYS A 328 29.74 12.10 2.50
N ASP A 329 29.00 12.67 1.57
CA ASP A 329 27.53 12.79 1.67
C ASP A 329 26.85 12.30 0.39
N PRO A 330 25.75 11.53 0.48
CA PRO A 330 24.94 11.20 -0.68
C PRO A 330 24.22 12.44 -1.22
N THR A 331 24.39 12.68 -2.51
CA THR A 331 23.78 13.82 -3.21
C THR A 331 22.89 13.33 -4.33
N CYS A 332 21.75 13.99 -4.52
CA CYS A 332 20.76 13.66 -5.54
C CYS A 332 20.11 14.95 -6.04
N PHE A 333 19.96 15.08 -7.36
CA PHE A 333 19.41 16.29 -8.01
C PHE A 333 20.00 17.59 -7.43
N SER A 334 21.33 17.63 -7.27
CA SER A 334 22.10 18.74 -6.69
C SER A 334 21.72 19.11 -5.24
N ARG A 335 21.11 18.17 -4.50
CA ARG A 335 20.78 18.32 -3.08
C ARG A 335 21.40 17.23 -2.25
N ARG A 336 21.86 17.58 -1.03
CA ARG A 336 22.43 16.63 -0.06
C ARG A 336 21.32 16.01 0.80
N LEU A 337 21.42 14.70 1.04
CA LEU A 337 20.56 14.01 1.99
C LEU A 337 21.10 14.13 3.41
N SER A 338 20.24 14.49 4.38
CA SER A 338 20.65 14.66 5.77
C SER A 338 21.05 13.32 6.41
N SER A 339 21.97 13.34 7.38
CA SER A 339 22.36 12.15 8.12
C SER A 339 21.21 11.51 8.89
N GLU A 340 20.23 12.30 9.32
CA GLU A 340 19.00 11.82 9.94
C GLU A 340 18.17 11.00 8.97
N THR A 341 17.95 11.50 7.74
CA THR A 341 17.24 10.76 6.66
C THR A 341 17.94 9.44 6.35
N GLN A 342 19.27 9.45 6.32
CA GLN A 342 20.07 8.24 6.07
C GLN A 342 19.87 7.20 7.17
N ARG A 343 19.97 7.60 8.46
CA ARG A 343 19.73 6.71 9.62
C ARG A 343 18.31 6.13 9.60
N HIS A 344 17.30 6.95 9.35
CA HIS A 344 15.92 6.49 9.25
C HIS A 344 15.75 5.46 8.13
N ALA A 345 16.36 5.68 6.96
CA ALA A 345 16.27 4.74 5.85
C ALA A 345 16.88 3.37 6.18
N VAL A 346 18.06 3.36 6.82
CA VAL A 346 18.71 2.11 7.26
C VAL A 346 17.89 1.41 8.35
N THR A 347 17.36 2.14 9.32
CA THR A 347 16.50 1.58 10.39
C THR A 347 15.24 0.91 9.81
N ILE A 348 14.58 1.58 8.86
CA ILE A 348 13.40 1.00 8.18
C ILE A 348 13.78 -0.27 7.44
N LEU A 349 14.87 -0.27 6.67
CA LEU A 349 15.33 -1.47 5.96
C LEU A 349 15.58 -2.62 6.92
N MET A 350 16.34 -2.41 7.99
CA MET A 350 16.64 -3.45 8.97
C MET A 350 15.36 -4.01 9.61
N MET A 351 14.43 -3.15 9.98
CA MET A 351 13.14 -3.57 10.54
C MET A 351 12.33 -4.41 9.55
N TYR A 352 12.23 -3.98 8.28
CA TYR A 352 11.51 -4.75 7.26
C TYR A 352 12.17 -6.10 6.98
N LEU A 353 13.51 -6.17 6.92
CA LEU A 353 14.24 -7.43 6.75
C LEU A 353 14.02 -8.38 7.93
N LEU A 354 14.03 -7.87 9.15
CA LEU A 354 13.74 -8.69 10.35
C LEU A 354 12.31 -9.21 10.35
N LEU A 355 11.32 -8.36 10.04
CA LEU A 355 9.91 -8.77 9.96
C LEU A 355 9.68 -9.76 8.82
N PHE A 356 10.31 -9.54 7.66
CA PHE A 356 10.24 -10.44 6.52
C PHE A 356 10.83 -11.82 6.84
N ALA A 357 12.05 -11.85 7.38
CA ALA A 357 12.71 -13.11 7.73
C ALA A 357 11.95 -13.87 8.84
N SER A 358 11.57 -13.17 9.91
CA SER A 358 10.82 -13.80 11.01
C SER A 358 9.44 -14.28 10.59
N GLY A 359 8.71 -13.49 9.78
CA GLY A 359 7.40 -13.88 9.25
C GLY A 359 7.49 -15.11 8.35
N SER A 360 8.45 -15.15 7.41
CA SER A 360 8.66 -16.28 6.51
C SER A 360 8.99 -17.57 7.27
N VAL A 361 9.87 -17.48 8.28
CA VAL A 361 10.23 -18.63 9.13
C VAL A 361 9.03 -19.07 9.97
N LEU A 362 8.26 -18.14 10.55
CA LEU A 362 7.09 -18.49 11.36
C LEU A 362 6.02 -19.20 10.54
N LEU A 363 5.68 -18.72 9.34
CA LEU A 363 4.71 -19.39 8.47
C LEU A 363 5.17 -20.81 8.09
N ASN A 364 6.46 -20.96 7.74
CA ASN A 364 7.04 -22.28 7.45
C ASN A 364 6.96 -23.24 8.64
N LEU A 365 7.27 -22.76 9.86
CA LEU A 365 7.27 -23.59 11.07
C LEU A 365 5.86 -23.97 11.54
N ILE A 366 4.87 -23.06 11.39
CA ILE A 366 3.51 -23.27 11.88
C ILE A 366 2.73 -24.19 10.95
N ASP A 367 2.73 -23.91 9.64
CA ASP A 367 1.88 -24.60 8.67
C ASP A 367 2.65 -25.59 7.77
N GLY A 368 3.99 -25.69 7.91
CA GLY A 368 4.81 -26.60 7.10
C GLY A 368 4.93 -26.21 5.62
N ILE A 369 4.61 -24.96 5.26
CA ILE A 369 4.65 -24.44 3.89
C ILE A 369 6.10 -24.30 3.46
N ARG A 370 6.41 -24.53 2.17
CA ARG A 370 7.77 -24.33 1.64
C ARG A 370 8.24 -22.90 1.90
N LEU A 371 9.52 -22.73 2.26
CA LEU A 371 10.07 -21.44 2.68
C LEU A 371 9.90 -20.35 1.61
N ILE A 372 10.03 -20.69 0.32
CA ILE A 372 9.86 -19.73 -0.78
C ILE A 372 8.41 -19.23 -0.87
N ASP A 373 7.44 -20.12 -0.64
CA ASP A 373 6.03 -19.81 -0.66
C ASP A 373 5.66 -18.96 0.59
N SER A 374 6.18 -19.33 1.76
CA SER A 374 6.08 -18.52 2.99
C SER A 374 6.70 -17.14 2.83
N ALA A 375 7.82 -17.02 2.14
CA ALA A 375 8.48 -15.76 1.85
C ALA A 375 7.63 -14.89 0.89
N PHE A 376 6.98 -15.51 -0.10
CA PHE A 376 6.10 -14.80 -1.02
C PHE A 376 4.90 -14.17 -0.27
N GLU A 377 4.16 -14.98 0.51
CA GLU A 377 3.02 -14.49 1.30
C GLU A 377 3.45 -13.44 2.33
N THR A 378 4.58 -13.65 3.02
CA THR A 378 5.13 -12.67 3.97
C THR A 378 5.50 -11.35 3.30
N ALA A 379 6.15 -11.39 2.12
CA ALA A 379 6.48 -10.19 1.37
C ALA A 379 5.21 -9.45 0.92
N SER A 380 4.21 -10.19 0.46
CA SER A 380 2.91 -9.64 0.07
C SER A 380 2.20 -8.98 1.25
N ALA A 381 2.13 -9.63 2.42
CA ALA A 381 1.51 -9.07 3.60
C ALA A 381 2.27 -7.83 4.13
N LEU A 382 3.59 -7.94 4.31
CA LEU A 382 4.43 -6.85 4.84
C LEU A 382 4.53 -5.67 3.86
N GLY A 383 4.58 -5.97 2.55
CA GLY A 383 4.52 -4.96 1.49
C GLY A 383 3.13 -4.36 1.32
N THR A 384 2.08 -4.97 1.92
CA THR A 384 0.66 -4.68 1.67
C THR A 384 0.32 -4.75 0.17
N VAL A 385 0.71 -5.85 -0.49
CA VAL A 385 0.60 -6.00 -1.95
C VAL A 385 -0.68 -6.72 -2.35
N GLY A 386 -1.00 -7.85 -1.70
CA GLY A 386 -2.20 -8.61 -1.99
C GLY A 386 -2.03 -9.77 -2.98
N LEU A 387 -0.87 -9.90 -3.62
CA LEU A 387 -0.57 -11.07 -4.45
C LEU A 387 -0.42 -12.31 -3.55
N SER A 388 -1.00 -13.42 -3.96
CA SER A 388 -0.88 -14.72 -3.32
C SER A 388 -0.62 -15.79 -4.36
N ILE A 389 0.08 -16.84 -3.95
CA ILE A 389 0.20 -18.09 -4.70
C ILE A 389 -0.89 -19.12 -4.31
N GLY A 390 -1.98 -18.64 -3.69
CA GLY A 390 -3.10 -19.48 -3.26
C GLY A 390 -2.86 -20.26 -1.97
N VAL A 391 -1.90 -19.84 -1.16
CA VAL A 391 -1.61 -20.46 0.15
C VAL A 391 -2.38 -19.76 1.28
N THR A 392 -2.76 -18.52 1.10
CA THR A 392 -3.43 -17.70 2.14
C THR A 392 -4.74 -18.32 2.62
N ASP A 393 -5.51 -18.98 1.74
CA ASP A 393 -6.79 -19.60 2.06
C ASP A 393 -6.62 -20.79 3.03
N ASP A 394 -5.53 -21.54 2.87
CA ASP A 394 -5.22 -22.75 3.63
C ASP A 394 -4.44 -22.49 4.93
N LEU A 395 -4.11 -21.24 5.24
CA LEU A 395 -3.35 -20.89 6.46
C LEU A 395 -4.10 -21.25 7.74
N GLY A 396 -3.39 -21.82 8.68
CA GLY A 396 -3.90 -22.06 10.04
C GLY A 396 -4.21 -20.75 10.79
N PRO A 397 -5.02 -20.79 11.85
CA PRO A 397 -5.44 -19.58 12.58
C PRO A 397 -4.26 -18.74 13.08
N LEU A 398 -3.17 -19.37 13.54
CA LEU A 398 -2.01 -18.67 14.07
C LEU A 398 -1.25 -17.93 12.96
N SER A 399 -1.09 -18.53 11.79
CA SER A 399 -0.47 -17.90 10.62
C SER A 399 -1.31 -16.75 10.08
N LYS A 400 -2.65 -16.84 10.10
CA LYS A 400 -3.53 -15.72 9.79
C LYS A 400 -3.27 -14.51 10.70
N TYR A 401 -3.07 -14.72 12.02
CA TYR A 401 -2.71 -13.62 12.93
C TYR A 401 -1.33 -13.02 12.64
N VAL A 402 -0.34 -13.84 12.29
CA VAL A 402 0.99 -13.35 11.86
C VAL A 402 0.85 -12.48 10.61
N MET A 403 0.09 -12.92 9.61
CA MET A 403 -0.17 -12.16 8.39
C MET A 403 -0.88 -10.82 8.68
N MET A 404 -1.90 -10.83 9.54
CA MET A 404 -2.60 -9.60 9.97
C MET A 404 -1.65 -8.59 10.63
N LEU A 405 -0.74 -9.05 11.48
CA LEU A 405 0.27 -8.18 12.10
C LEU A 405 1.22 -7.59 11.04
N LEU A 406 1.69 -8.40 10.08
CA LEU A 406 2.57 -7.95 9.01
C LEU A 406 1.88 -6.90 8.13
N MET A 407 0.62 -7.12 7.72
CA MET A 407 -0.18 -6.14 6.97
C MET A 407 -0.32 -4.81 7.73
N PHE A 408 -0.60 -4.90 9.03
CA PHE A 408 -0.74 -3.72 9.87
C PHE A 408 0.56 -2.92 9.99
N PHE A 409 1.71 -3.60 10.18
CA PHE A 409 3.03 -2.96 10.20
C PHE A 409 3.39 -2.34 8.85
N GLY A 410 3.12 -3.05 7.77
CA GLY A 410 3.36 -2.58 6.41
C GLY A 410 2.59 -1.30 6.09
N ARG A 411 1.33 -1.20 6.55
CA ARG A 411 0.46 -0.04 6.31
C ARG A 411 0.83 1.18 7.13
N ILE A 412 1.00 1.03 8.43
CA ILE A 412 1.28 2.16 9.33
C ILE A 412 2.66 2.76 9.05
N GLY A 413 3.60 1.93 8.60
CA GLY A 413 4.98 2.32 8.32
C GLY A 413 5.88 2.33 9.56
N GLY A 414 7.13 1.90 9.36
CA GLY A 414 8.08 1.66 10.42
C GLY A 414 8.38 2.85 11.32
N LEU A 415 8.51 4.05 10.75
CA LEU A 415 8.79 5.26 11.55
C LEU A 415 7.66 5.59 12.52
N THR A 416 6.40 5.41 12.11
CA THR A 416 5.24 5.66 12.98
C THR A 416 5.25 4.74 14.19
N VAL A 417 5.60 3.47 13.98
CA VAL A 417 5.72 2.48 15.07
C VAL A 417 6.87 2.84 16.01
N ILE A 418 8.04 3.19 15.48
CA ILE A 418 9.20 3.62 16.27
C ILE A 418 8.87 4.85 17.12
N PHE A 419 8.27 5.88 16.53
CA PHE A 419 7.89 7.10 17.26
C PHE A 419 6.79 6.86 18.29
N ALA A 420 5.86 5.95 18.05
CA ALA A 420 4.84 5.57 19.03
C ALA A 420 5.44 4.88 20.25
N ALA A 421 6.46 4.04 20.05
CA ALA A 421 7.18 3.35 21.12
C ALA A 421 8.02 4.32 21.98
N HIS A 422 8.69 5.31 21.36
CA HIS A 422 9.65 6.22 22.03
C HIS A 422 9.07 7.56 22.49
N ALA A 423 7.75 7.77 22.47
CA ALA A 423 7.10 9.05 22.79
C ALA A 423 7.41 9.61 24.20
N HIS A 424 8.17 8.91 25.04
CA HIS A 424 8.61 9.31 26.38
C HIS A 424 10.12 9.23 26.59
N SER A 425 10.93 8.95 25.57
CA SER A 425 12.38 8.99 25.73
C SER A 425 12.84 10.43 25.92
N ARG A 426 13.36 10.76 27.09
CA ARG A 426 14.12 11.99 27.32
C ARG A 426 15.27 12.01 26.30
N GLN A 427 15.43 13.12 25.58
CA GLN A 427 16.67 13.34 24.83
C GLN A 427 17.83 13.27 25.83
N ASP A 428 18.68 12.24 25.69
CA ASP A 428 19.94 12.20 26.40
C ASP A 428 20.74 13.43 25.98
N SER A 429 20.97 14.32 26.96
CA SER A 429 21.71 15.58 26.78
C SER A 429 23.24 15.39 26.71
N GLY A 430 23.73 14.16 26.83
CA GLY A 430 25.15 13.81 26.77
C GLY A 430 25.50 13.00 25.53
N ARG A 431 26.63 13.28 24.88
CA ARG A 431 27.21 12.39 23.86
C ARG A 431 28.22 11.48 24.56
N SER A 432 28.06 10.17 24.35
CA SER A 432 29.08 9.19 24.74
C SER A 432 30.36 9.41 23.92
N PRO A 433 31.55 9.08 24.46
CA PRO A 433 32.79 9.10 23.69
C PRO A 433 32.70 8.28 22.42
N GLU A 434 33.30 8.78 21.33
CA GLU A 434 33.30 8.13 20.03
C GLU A 434 34.49 7.17 19.95
N GLU A 435 34.25 5.90 19.68
CA GLU A 435 35.27 4.89 19.43
C GLU A 435 35.04 4.30 18.01
N ARG A 436 36.14 4.08 17.30
CA ARG A 436 36.11 3.54 15.94
C ARG A 436 36.14 2.02 16.00
N ILE A 437 35.17 1.40 15.29
CA ILE A 437 35.16 -0.04 15.03
C ILE A 437 35.45 -0.28 13.55
N THR A 438 36.10 -1.39 13.24
CA THR A 438 36.35 -1.80 11.87
C THR A 438 35.06 -2.43 11.32
N ILE A 439 34.64 -1.94 10.15
CA ILE A 439 33.55 -2.53 9.38
C ILE A 439 34.18 -3.15 8.15
N GLY A 440 33.93 -4.46 7.90
CA GLY A 440 34.57 -5.28 6.86
C GLY A 440 34.41 -4.82 5.43
#